data_149e01fa8166f4904703ef6f52b64b78
#
_entry.id   149e01fa8166f4904703ef6f52b64b78
#
_cell.length_a   1.000
_cell.length_b   1.000
_cell.length_c   1.000
_cell.angle_alpha   90.00
_cell.angle_beta   90.00
_cell.angle_gamma   90.00
#
_symmetry.space_group_name_H-M   'P 1'
#
loop_
_entity.id
_entity.type
_entity.pdbx_description
1 polymer ?
#
loop_
_entity_poly.entity_id
_entity_poly.type
_entity_poly.pdbx_seq_one_letter_code
_entity_poly.pdbx_strand_id
1 'polypeptide(L)'
;MAGKTKSIYPRTRKDMLRIIKAAEKEGHLTETLIEEFLGHAFAMPVLWDCRSWFYKLDRQTIEAHPMLVCHLALLSALAGRLDEAKAYVDILGETPVHFKVENLGDRDFYRMTTELVMPYVDDTMFLRIVYSLVKVGAVPVRSLVLSACRPSLLNGFRDFTRFGPYLSKYKDTISETVHKLYGSGGNGVYEIALAEWQYQNNECFQALILVTGTIPLMEQEEDMRCLFVALALQMRILLVNGQTKAAKPLAEKIRERIAKTGWEELTSSLDALECLAACYDGRMDEVVDWLEKTAPDENKDIYMMDMYAYLIKVRCYIQTGKYMAAHV
;
A
#
# COMPACT_ATOMS: atom_id res chain seq x y z
N MET A 1 27.33 -12.61 15.27
CA MET A 1 26.88 -11.21 15.33
C MET A 1 25.88 -11.01 14.21
N ALA A 2 24.58 -10.97 14.53
CA ALA A 2 23.53 -10.71 13.54
C ALA A 2 23.67 -9.25 13.09
N GLY A 3 24.08 -9.03 11.85
CA GLY A 3 24.10 -7.71 11.26
C GLY A 3 22.68 -7.15 11.27
N LYS A 4 22.49 -6.04 11.97
CA LYS A 4 21.24 -5.27 11.87
C LYS A 4 21.08 -4.87 10.40
N THR A 5 20.11 -5.47 9.72
CA THR A 5 19.67 -5.02 8.39
C THR A 5 19.29 -3.56 8.54
N LYS A 6 19.97 -2.66 7.82
CA LYS A 6 19.61 -1.23 7.84
C LYS A 6 18.20 -1.13 7.21
N SER A 7 17.28 -0.52 7.96
CA SER A 7 15.97 -0.16 7.42
C SER A 7 16.17 0.64 6.12
N ILE A 8 15.37 0.38 5.10
CA ILE A 8 15.32 1.17 3.86
C ILE A 8 14.86 2.62 4.13
N TYR A 9 14.24 2.84 5.28
CA TYR A 9 13.86 4.17 5.76
C TYR A 9 14.96 4.72 6.67
N PRO A 10 15.38 5.98 6.48
CA PRO A 10 16.46 6.59 7.26
C PRO A 10 16.12 6.75 8.73
N ARG A 11 14.83 6.82 9.07
CA ARG A 11 14.34 6.92 10.45
C ARG A 11 13.33 5.84 10.77
N THR A 12 13.37 5.33 11.99
CA THR A 12 12.37 4.40 12.50
C THR A 12 11.06 5.14 12.82
N ARG A 13 9.94 4.42 12.83
CA ARG A 13 8.63 4.93 13.28
C ARG A 13 8.73 5.59 14.66
N LYS A 14 9.44 4.96 15.60
CA LYS A 14 9.65 5.46 16.95
C LYS A 14 10.44 6.78 16.99
N ASP A 15 11.47 6.88 16.15
CA ASP A 15 12.28 8.11 16.07
C ASP A 15 11.49 9.27 15.49
N MET A 16 10.72 9.04 14.41
CA MET A 16 9.85 10.07 13.83
C MET A 16 8.84 10.61 14.85
N LEU A 17 8.12 9.72 15.53
CA LEU A 17 7.16 10.13 16.56
C LEU A 17 7.81 10.89 17.71
N ARG A 18 9.02 10.52 18.11
CA ARG A 18 9.78 11.24 19.14
C ARG A 18 10.17 12.64 18.71
N ILE A 19 10.66 12.79 17.48
CA ILE A 19 11.07 14.09 16.92
C ILE A 19 9.88 15.03 16.84
N ILE A 20 8.75 14.57 16.29
CA ILE A 20 7.56 15.40 16.12
C ILE A 20 6.95 15.80 17.48
N LYS A 21 6.90 14.89 18.47
CA LYS A 21 6.46 15.22 19.83
C LYS A 21 7.34 16.26 20.52
N ALA A 22 8.65 16.22 20.28
CA ALA A 22 9.56 17.23 20.80
C ALA A 22 9.29 18.58 20.13
N ALA A 23 9.19 18.62 18.80
CA ALA A 23 8.89 19.84 18.04
C ALA A 23 7.56 20.50 18.43
N GLU A 24 6.52 19.69 18.71
CA GLU A 24 5.23 20.20 19.20
C GLU A 24 5.40 20.93 20.54
N LYS A 25 6.18 20.37 21.48
CA LYS A 25 6.44 21.00 22.78
C LYS A 25 7.28 22.27 22.68
N GLU A 26 8.18 22.32 21.71
CA GLU A 26 9.12 23.41 21.49
C GLU A 26 8.55 24.51 20.58
N GLY A 27 7.38 24.31 19.98
CA GLY A 27 6.65 25.31 19.19
C GLY A 27 7.12 25.44 17.73
N HIS A 28 7.86 24.46 17.19
CA HIS A 28 8.32 24.46 15.79
C HIS A 28 7.83 23.23 15.00
N LEU A 29 6.59 22.80 15.28
CA LEU A 29 5.97 21.62 14.69
C LEU A 29 5.90 21.70 13.16
N THR A 30 5.49 22.83 12.61
CA THR A 30 5.28 22.98 11.16
C THR A 30 6.58 22.79 10.39
N GLU A 31 7.64 23.46 10.81
CA GLU A 31 8.98 23.36 10.19
C GLU A 31 9.49 21.93 10.25
N THR A 32 9.32 21.26 11.39
CA THR A 32 9.72 19.87 11.56
C THR A 32 8.92 18.92 10.68
N LEU A 33 7.60 19.10 10.53
CA LEU A 33 6.80 18.29 9.62
C LEU A 33 7.27 18.46 8.17
N ILE A 34 7.54 19.68 7.74
CA ILE A 34 8.07 19.96 6.41
C ILE A 34 9.42 19.29 6.22
N GLU A 35 10.36 19.47 7.13
CA GLU A 35 11.71 18.90 7.04
C GLU A 35 11.68 17.39 6.99
N GLU A 36 11.01 16.74 7.92
CA GLU A 36 11.03 15.28 8.05
C GLU A 36 10.26 14.58 6.93
N PHE A 37 9.13 15.10 6.48
CA PHE A 37 8.32 14.47 5.44
C PHE A 37 8.69 14.91 4.01
N LEU A 38 9.38 16.02 3.84
CA LEU A 38 9.94 16.42 2.54
C LEU A 38 11.35 15.88 2.33
N GLY A 39 12.21 15.97 3.36
CA GLY A 39 13.62 15.64 3.27
C GLY A 39 13.95 14.13 3.32
N HIS A 40 13.07 13.30 3.87
CA HIS A 40 13.33 11.90 4.15
C HIS A 40 12.27 10.96 3.58
N ALA A 41 12.72 9.76 3.16
CA ALA A 41 11.79 8.68 2.87
C ALA A 41 11.15 8.19 4.18
N PHE A 42 9.86 7.91 4.16
CA PHE A 42 9.11 7.41 5.31
C PHE A 42 8.16 6.28 4.89
N ALA A 43 7.80 5.43 5.86
CA ALA A 43 6.75 4.44 5.65
C ALA A 43 5.36 5.08 5.77
N MET A 44 4.39 4.60 5.00
CA MET A 44 3.03 5.10 5.03
C MET A 44 2.39 5.07 6.44
N PRO A 45 2.61 4.02 7.27
CA PRO A 45 2.13 4.02 8.65
C PRO A 45 2.66 5.18 9.51
N VAL A 46 3.87 5.66 9.22
CA VAL A 46 4.43 6.83 9.93
C VAL A 46 3.62 8.09 9.62
N LEU A 47 3.26 8.31 8.36
CA LEU A 47 2.37 9.42 7.98
C LEU A 47 1.02 9.30 8.69
N TRP A 48 0.43 8.11 8.71
CA TRP A 48 -0.83 7.84 9.39
C TRP A 48 -0.79 8.14 10.88
N ASP A 49 0.26 7.71 11.57
CA ASP A 49 0.45 8.00 12.99
C ASP A 49 0.59 9.50 13.29
N CYS A 50 1.18 10.23 12.34
CA CYS A 50 1.37 11.67 12.47
C CYS A 50 0.13 12.52 12.11
N ARG A 51 -0.97 11.91 11.64
CA ARG A 51 -2.15 12.61 11.10
C ARG A 51 -2.72 13.68 12.02
N SER A 52 -2.75 13.43 13.33
CA SER A 52 -3.28 14.38 14.29
C SER A 52 -2.50 15.70 14.35
N TRP A 53 -1.22 15.70 14.02
CA TRP A 53 -0.42 16.92 13.93
C TRP A 53 -0.65 17.64 12.60
N PHE A 54 -0.78 16.91 11.50
CA PHE A 54 -1.13 17.50 10.20
C PHE A 54 -2.50 18.21 10.25
N TYR A 55 -3.49 17.62 10.92
CA TYR A 55 -4.83 18.21 11.07
C TYR A 55 -4.89 19.45 12.00
N LYS A 56 -3.82 19.74 12.75
CA LYS A 56 -3.71 20.97 13.57
C LYS A 56 -3.17 22.17 12.79
N LEU A 57 -2.63 21.95 11.59
CA LEU A 57 -2.08 23.03 10.78
C LEU A 57 -3.19 23.98 10.31
N ASP A 58 -2.90 25.27 10.34
CA ASP A 58 -3.83 26.27 9.85
C ASP A 58 -3.86 26.27 8.29
N ARG A 59 -4.98 26.78 7.77
CA ARG A 59 -5.23 26.78 6.33
C ARG A 59 -4.18 27.57 5.54
N GLN A 60 -3.73 28.69 6.06
CA GLN A 60 -2.74 29.52 5.38
C GLN A 60 -1.40 28.79 5.25
N THR A 61 -0.97 28.12 6.30
CA THR A 61 0.22 27.26 6.29
C THR A 61 0.09 26.11 5.28
N ILE A 62 -1.06 25.45 5.24
CA ILE A 62 -1.31 24.35 4.31
C ILE A 62 -1.22 24.85 2.86
N GLU A 63 -1.91 25.95 2.51
CA GLU A 63 -1.95 26.49 1.16
C GLU A 63 -0.58 27.04 0.68
N ALA A 64 0.26 27.49 1.60
CA ALA A 64 1.62 27.95 1.31
C ALA A 64 2.60 26.82 0.95
N HIS A 65 2.30 25.57 1.35
CA HIS A 65 3.20 24.43 1.19
C HIS A 65 2.54 23.28 0.42
N PRO A 66 2.73 23.19 -0.90
CA PRO A 66 2.11 22.14 -1.75
C PRO A 66 2.33 20.72 -1.24
N MET A 67 3.46 20.44 -0.60
CA MET A 67 3.75 19.14 0.01
C MET A 67 2.80 18.82 1.17
N LEU A 68 2.46 19.79 2.03
CA LEU A 68 1.49 19.58 3.12
C LEU A 68 0.10 19.29 2.56
N VAL A 69 -0.30 19.98 1.49
CA VAL A 69 -1.55 19.68 0.78
C VAL A 69 -1.58 18.23 0.31
N CYS A 70 -0.49 17.73 -0.30
CA CYS A 70 -0.40 16.34 -0.76
C CYS A 70 -0.52 15.34 0.40
N HIS A 71 0.16 15.60 1.52
CA HIS A 71 0.08 14.71 2.69
C HIS A 71 -1.31 14.70 3.30
N LEU A 72 -2.00 15.84 3.38
CA LEU A 72 -3.38 15.92 3.85
C LEU A 72 -4.36 15.21 2.89
N ALA A 73 -4.21 15.41 1.59
CA ALA A 73 -4.99 14.67 0.60
C ALA A 73 -4.80 13.14 0.76
N LEU A 74 -3.55 12.70 0.93
CA LEU A 74 -3.23 11.30 1.13
C LEU A 74 -3.79 10.76 2.45
N LEU A 75 -3.68 11.52 3.54
CA LEU A 75 -4.26 11.15 4.85
C LEU A 75 -5.78 11.03 4.78
N SER A 76 -6.46 11.94 4.08
CA SER A 76 -7.90 11.85 3.88
C SER A 76 -8.29 10.63 3.05
N ALA A 77 -7.53 10.31 2.00
CA ALA A 77 -7.74 9.10 1.21
C ALA A 77 -7.49 7.83 2.03
N LEU A 78 -6.44 7.79 2.86
CA LEU A 78 -6.16 6.69 3.78
C LEU A 78 -7.26 6.48 4.83
N ALA A 79 -7.98 7.54 5.18
CA ALA A 79 -9.15 7.49 6.06
C ALA A 79 -10.46 7.17 5.32
N GLY A 80 -10.42 6.89 4.01
CA GLY A 80 -11.62 6.66 3.19
C GLY A 80 -12.42 7.92 2.85
N ARG A 81 -11.93 9.11 3.21
CA ARG A 81 -12.61 10.41 2.98
C ARG A 81 -12.22 11.02 1.64
N LEU A 82 -12.74 10.44 0.56
CA LEU A 82 -12.33 10.77 -0.80
C LEU A 82 -12.71 12.19 -1.25
N ASP A 83 -13.86 12.70 -0.81
CA ASP A 83 -14.29 14.07 -1.13
C ASP A 83 -13.35 15.11 -0.49
N GLU A 84 -12.92 14.86 0.75
CA GLU A 84 -11.94 15.70 1.45
C GLU A 84 -10.57 15.61 0.76
N ALA A 85 -10.13 14.41 0.38
CA ALA A 85 -8.90 14.23 -0.38
C ALA A 85 -8.91 15.03 -1.68
N LYS A 86 -10.03 14.99 -2.40
CA LYS A 86 -10.23 15.78 -3.63
C LYS A 86 -10.17 17.28 -3.36
N ALA A 87 -10.83 17.76 -2.31
CA ALA A 87 -10.80 19.17 -1.94
C ALA A 87 -9.38 19.67 -1.64
N TYR A 88 -8.54 18.86 -0.99
CA TYR A 88 -7.11 19.20 -0.83
C TYR A 88 -6.38 19.24 -2.17
N VAL A 89 -6.58 18.25 -3.05
CA VAL A 89 -5.93 18.24 -4.36
C VAL A 89 -6.33 19.48 -5.18
N ASP A 90 -7.57 19.93 -5.10
CA ASP A 90 -8.07 21.09 -5.83
C ASP A 90 -7.41 22.41 -5.37
N ILE A 91 -6.85 22.49 -4.16
CA ILE A 91 -6.01 23.63 -3.71
C ILE A 91 -4.75 23.77 -4.59
N LEU A 92 -4.23 22.68 -5.16
CA LEU A 92 -3.07 22.70 -6.03
C LEU A 92 -3.36 23.25 -7.44
N GLY A 93 -4.61 23.55 -7.75
CA GLY A 93 -5.03 24.06 -9.06
C GLY A 93 -5.57 22.96 -9.98
N GLU A 94 -5.69 23.23 -11.28
CA GLU A 94 -6.14 22.25 -12.26
C GLU A 94 -5.00 21.32 -12.68
N THR A 95 -5.31 20.07 -12.97
CA THR A 95 -4.31 19.13 -13.52
C THR A 95 -3.94 19.58 -14.91
N PRO A 96 -2.63 19.79 -15.19
CA PRO A 96 -2.21 20.27 -16.50
C PRO A 96 -2.53 19.22 -17.56
N VAL A 97 -3.43 19.57 -18.49
CA VAL A 97 -3.85 18.68 -19.59
C VAL A 97 -2.78 18.59 -20.67
N HIS A 98 -2.03 19.68 -20.86
CA HIS A 98 -0.94 19.81 -21.82
C HIS A 98 0.25 20.49 -21.15
N PHE A 99 1.25 19.71 -20.75
CA PHE A 99 2.48 20.30 -20.24
C PHE A 99 3.69 19.73 -21.00
N LYS A 100 4.70 20.58 -21.12
CA LYS A 100 6.05 20.12 -21.46
C LYS A 100 6.76 19.84 -20.15
N VAL A 101 7.44 18.70 -20.08
CA VAL A 101 8.18 18.25 -18.87
C VAL A 101 9.12 19.36 -18.35
N GLU A 102 9.69 20.14 -19.27
CA GLU A 102 10.62 21.24 -19.00
C GLU A 102 9.97 22.42 -18.23
N ASN A 103 8.64 22.50 -18.25
CA ASN A 103 7.86 23.60 -17.65
C ASN A 103 7.00 23.11 -16.45
N LEU A 104 7.26 21.90 -15.96
CA LEU A 104 6.51 21.35 -14.83
C LEU A 104 6.95 22.07 -13.54
N GLY A 105 6.06 22.89 -12.98
CA GLY A 105 6.27 23.51 -11.68
C GLY A 105 6.12 22.49 -10.53
N ASP A 106 6.71 22.81 -9.37
CA ASP A 106 6.60 21.95 -8.17
C ASP A 106 5.14 21.61 -7.83
N ARG A 107 4.24 22.59 -7.98
CA ARG A 107 2.82 22.44 -7.68
C ARG A 107 2.15 21.40 -8.56
N ASP A 108 2.40 21.45 -9.87
CA ASP A 108 1.87 20.49 -10.85
C ASP A 108 2.40 19.09 -10.59
N PHE A 109 3.67 19.01 -10.23
CA PHE A 109 4.33 17.76 -9.90
C PHE A 109 3.72 17.11 -8.65
N TYR A 110 3.53 17.86 -7.57
CA TYR A 110 2.87 17.39 -6.36
C TYR A 110 1.43 16.97 -6.64
N ARG A 111 0.69 17.76 -7.44
CA ARG A 111 -0.67 17.40 -7.84
C ARG A 111 -0.70 16.05 -8.55
N MET A 112 0.09 15.89 -9.60
CA MET A 112 0.11 14.67 -10.40
C MET A 112 0.46 13.43 -9.57
N THR A 113 1.43 13.53 -8.68
CA THR A 113 1.81 12.40 -7.82
C THR A 113 0.75 12.05 -6.80
N THR A 114 0.03 13.03 -6.28
CA THR A 114 -1.09 12.79 -5.39
C THR A 114 -2.25 12.14 -6.15
N GLU A 115 -2.61 12.65 -7.32
CA GLU A 115 -3.67 12.09 -8.16
C GLU A 115 -3.37 10.68 -8.64
N LEU A 116 -2.10 10.29 -8.80
CA LEU A 116 -1.71 8.93 -9.19
C LEU A 116 -2.31 7.86 -8.27
N VAL A 117 -2.42 8.14 -6.98
CA VAL A 117 -2.93 7.19 -5.98
C VAL A 117 -4.42 7.39 -5.67
N MET A 118 -5.06 8.43 -6.21
CA MET A 118 -6.46 8.71 -5.91
C MET A 118 -7.43 7.83 -6.73
N PRO A 119 -8.35 7.13 -6.08
CA PRO A 119 -9.27 6.20 -6.76
C PRO A 119 -10.30 6.89 -7.66
N TYR A 120 -10.58 8.18 -7.47
CA TYR A 120 -11.55 8.95 -8.24
C TYR A 120 -10.99 9.45 -9.59
N VAL A 121 -9.70 9.39 -9.81
CA VAL A 121 -9.07 9.80 -11.09
C VAL A 121 -9.42 8.76 -12.16
N ASP A 122 -9.94 9.20 -13.33
CA ASP A 122 -10.27 8.29 -14.41
C ASP A 122 -9.01 7.67 -15.05
N ASP A 123 -9.20 6.59 -15.81
CA ASP A 123 -8.08 5.83 -16.36
C ASP A 123 -7.26 6.59 -17.39
N THR A 124 -7.92 7.43 -18.17
CA THR A 124 -7.21 8.24 -19.19
C THR A 124 -6.27 9.22 -18.51
N MET A 125 -6.74 9.90 -17.47
CA MET A 125 -5.93 10.80 -16.68
C MET A 125 -4.84 10.04 -15.93
N PHE A 126 -5.15 8.90 -15.31
CA PHE A 126 -4.17 8.04 -14.66
C PHE A 126 -3.02 7.67 -15.61
N LEU A 127 -3.33 7.17 -16.80
CA LEU A 127 -2.29 6.80 -17.78
C LEU A 127 -1.47 8.00 -18.25
N ARG A 128 -2.08 9.17 -18.39
CA ARG A 128 -1.36 10.43 -18.70
C ARG A 128 -0.39 10.80 -17.60
N ILE A 129 -0.82 10.73 -16.34
CA ILE A 129 0.02 11.01 -15.17
C ILE A 129 1.22 10.05 -15.13
N VAL A 130 0.96 8.73 -15.24
CA VAL A 130 2.03 7.70 -15.27
C VAL A 130 3.04 8.01 -16.38
N TYR A 131 2.58 8.23 -17.61
CA TYR A 131 3.44 8.54 -18.73
C TYR A 131 4.30 9.79 -18.50
N SER A 132 3.72 10.79 -17.87
CA SER A 132 4.39 12.06 -17.58
C SER A 132 5.45 11.90 -16.51
N LEU A 133 5.14 11.20 -15.41
CA LEU A 133 6.10 10.92 -14.34
C LEU A 133 7.26 10.07 -14.82
N VAL A 134 7.01 9.07 -15.67
CA VAL A 134 8.05 8.25 -16.29
C VAL A 134 8.99 9.10 -17.16
N LYS A 135 8.45 10.08 -17.89
CA LYS A 135 9.27 11.01 -18.68
C LYS A 135 10.16 11.93 -17.82
N VAL A 136 9.62 12.39 -16.70
CA VAL A 136 10.38 13.23 -15.74
C VAL A 136 11.49 12.42 -15.07
N GLY A 137 11.38 11.10 -15.02
CA GLY A 137 12.35 10.22 -14.34
C GLY A 137 12.36 10.43 -12.82
N ALA A 138 11.30 11.01 -12.26
CA ALA A 138 11.20 11.29 -10.85
C ALA A 138 9.92 10.69 -10.27
N VAL A 139 10.08 9.94 -9.19
CA VAL A 139 8.97 9.58 -8.30
C VAL A 139 9.17 10.36 -7.01
N PRO A 140 8.37 11.41 -6.78
CA PRO A 140 8.59 12.32 -5.66
C PRO A 140 8.28 11.70 -4.32
N VAL A 141 7.44 10.69 -4.29
CA VAL A 141 7.06 10.03 -3.04
C VAL A 141 7.70 8.65 -3.01
N ARG A 142 8.91 8.56 -2.47
CA ARG A 142 9.59 7.27 -2.21
C ARG A 142 8.79 6.32 -1.31
N SER A 143 7.71 6.82 -0.75
CA SER A 143 6.75 6.08 0.08
C SER A 143 5.54 5.58 -0.71
N LEU A 144 5.48 5.79 -2.03
CA LEU A 144 4.40 5.26 -2.86
C LEU A 144 4.32 3.75 -2.66
N VAL A 145 3.24 3.33 -2.05
CA VAL A 145 2.92 1.93 -1.88
C VAL A 145 2.41 1.43 -3.21
N LEU A 146 2.98 0.34 -3.72
CA LEU A 146 2.49 -0.30 -4.94
C LEU A 146 1.04 -0.73 -4.79
N SER A 147 0.63 -1.09 -3.57
CA SER A 147 -0.73 -1.47 -3.27
C SER A 147 -1.13 -1.01 -1.88
N ALA A 148 -2.29 -0.36 -1.78
CA ALA A 148 -2.94 -0.06 -0.51
C ALA A 148 -3.53 -1.32 0.12
N CYS A 149 -4.02 -2.26 -0.68
CA CYS A 149 -4.44 -3.57 -0.22
C CYS A 149 -3.25 -4.52 -0.27
N ARG A 150 -2.37 -4.45 0.67
CA ARG A 150 -1.03 -5.05 0.72
C ARG A 150 -0.85 -6.46 0.14
N PRO A 151 -1.79 -7.42 0.26
CA PRO A 151 -1.68 -8.73 -0.39
C PRO A 151 -2.17 -8.75 -1.85
N SER A 152 -2.40 -7.59 -2.48
CA SER A 152 -2.88 -7.48 -3.86
C SER A 152 -2.19 -6.33 -4.58
N LEU A 153 -1.84 -6.51 -5.85
CA LEU A 153 -1.41 -5.45 -6.76
C LEU A 153 -2.58 -4.86 -7.54
N LEU A 154 -3.58 -5.67 -7.87
CA LEU A 154 -4.70 -5.26 -8.72
C LEU A 154 -5.82 -4.59 -7.93
N ASN A 155 -5.95 -4.90 -6.64
CA ASN A 155 -6.99 -4.34 -5.77
C ASN A 155 -6.34 -3.51 -4.65
N GLY A 156 -5.94 -2.30 -4.99
CA GLY A 156 -5.38 -1.33 -4.07
C GLY A 156 -6.32 -0.16 -3.84
N PHE A 157 -5.78 1.05 -3.73
CA PHE A 157 -6.58 2.28 -3.78
C PHE A 157 -7.39 2.39 -5.07
N ARG A 158 -6.86 1.85 -6.15
CA ARG A 158 -7.54 1.72 -7.43
C ARG A 158 -7.78 0.26 -7.73
N ASP A 159 -8.88 -0.01 -8.42
CA ASP A 159 -9.11 -1.30 -9.05
C ASP A 159 -8.43 -1.34 -10.42
N PHE A 160 -7.36 -2.10 -10.52
CA PHE A 160 -6.63 -2.36 -11.77
C PHE A 160 -7.10 -3.63 -12.49
N THR A 161 -8.09 -4.34 -11.97
CA THR A 161 -8.58 -5.62 -12.51
C THR A 161 -9.03 -5.49 -13.97
N ARG A 162 -9.63 -4.35 -14.31
CA ARG A 162 -10.08 -4.04 -15.68
C ARG A 162 -8.93 -3.96 -16.71
N PHE A 163 -7.70 -3.75 -16.28
CA PHE A 163 -6.52 -3.79 -17.17
C PHE A 163 -6.01 -5.22 -17.39
N GLY A 164 -6.49 -6.20 -16.65
CA GLY A 164 -6.06 -7.59 -16.72
C GLY A 164 -6.03 -8.17 -18.14
N PRO A 165 -7.10 -7.99 -18.98
CA PRO A 165 -7.11 -8.49 -20.36
C PRO A 165 -5.99 -7.89 -21.24
N TYR A 166 -5.44 -6.76 -20.86
CA TYR A 166 -4.42 -6.05 -21.62
C TYR A 166 -3.00 -6.29 -21.12
N LEU A 167 -2.81 -6.95 -19.97
CA LEU A 167 -1.49 -7.18 -19.36
C LEU A 167 -0.52 -7.81 -20.34
N SER A 168 -0.91 -8.90 -21.01
CA SER A 168 -0.04 -9.60 -21.99
C SER A 168 0.35 -8.72 -23.16
N LYS A 169 -0.56 -7.86 -23.63
CA LYS A 169 -0.31 -6.96 -24.78
C LYS A 169 0.73 -5.87 -24.45
N TYR A 170 0.73 -5.40 -23.21
CA TYR A 170 1.55 -4.27 -22.78
C TYR A 170 2.69 -4.66 -21.83
N LYS A 171 3.09 -5.95 -21.86
CA LYS A 171 4.13 -6.51 -20.98
C LYS A 171 5.36 -5.62 -20.89
N ASP A 172 6.00 -5.34 -22.02
CA ASP A 172 7.27 -4.61 -22.07
C ASP A 172 7.11 -3.17 -21.55
N THR A 173 6.01 -2.51 -21.94
CA THR A 173 5.69 -1.16 -21.48
C THR A 173 5.47 -1.12 -19.97
N ILE A 174 4.73 -2.07 -19.40
CA ILE A 174 4.47 -2.15 -17.97
C ILE A 174 5.77 -2.43 -17.22
N SER A 175 6.55 -3.43 -17.64
CA SER A 175 7.81 -3.80 -17.00
C SER A 175 8.82 -2.66 -17.04
N GLU A 176 8.96 -1.96 -18.16
CA GLU A 176 9.83 -0.80 -18.28
C GLU A 176 9.37 0.36 -17.39
N THR A 177 8.05 0.63 -17.36
CA THR A 177 7.46 1.68 -16.51
C THR A 177 7.72 1.40 -15.04
N VAL A 178 7.42 0.18 -14.60
CA VAL A 178 7.61 -0.23 -13.20
C VAL A 178 9.09 -0.18 -12.82
N HIS A 179 9.99 -0.62 -13.71
CA HIS A 179 11.42 -0.54 -13.46
C HIS A 179 11.93 0.91 -13.36
N LYS A 180 11.43 1.82 -14.20
CA LYS A 180 11.76 3.27 -14.10
C LYS A 180 11.27 3.89 -12.81
N LEU A 181 10.10 3.48 -12.32
CA LEU A 181 9.50 4.04 -11.10
C LEU A 181 10.11 3.46 -9.81
N TYR A 182 10.45 2.18 -9.80
CA TYR A 182 10.84 1.46 -8.58
C TYR A 182 12.24 0.86 -8.63
N GLY A 183 12.97 1.02 -9.75
CA GLY A 183 14.26 0.37 -9.94
C GLY A 183 14.14 -1.15 -9.88
N SER A 184 15.12 -1.80 -9.24
CA SER A 184 15.12 -3.27 -9.05
C SER A 184 13.96 -3.77 -8.19
N GLY A 185 13.44 -2.95 -7.27
CA GLY A 185 12.24 -3.25 -6.48
C GLY A 185 10.97 -3.47 -7.32
N GLY A 186 10.99 -3.09 -8.61
CA GLY A 186 9.93 -3.35 -9.58
C GLY A 186 10.03 -4.71 -10.28
N ASN A 187 11.10 -5.47 -10.06
CA ASN A 187 11.30 -6.77 -10.68
C ASN A 187 10.20 -7.75 -10.24
N GLY A 188 9.57 -8.40 -11.22
CA GLY A 188 8.50 -9.38 -10.98
C GLY A 188 7.10 -8.78 -10.77
N VAL A 189 6.94 -7.46 -10.69
CA VAL A 189 5.62 -6.82 -10.50
C VAL A 189 4.66 -7.18 -11.62
N TYR A 190 5.11 -7.18 -12.87
CA TYR A 190 4.28 -7.58 -14.01
C TYR A 190 3.80 -9.03 -13.87
N GLU A 191 4.71 -9.95 -13.58
CA GLU A 191 4.42 -11.38 -13.43
C GLU A 191 3.42 -11.63 -12.30
N ILE A 192 3.56 -10.93 -11.17
CA ILE A 192 2.63 -11.06 -10.05
C ILE A 192 1.27 -10.45 -10.39
N ALA A 193 1.21 -9.31 -11.09
CA ALA A 193 -0.05 -8.73 -11.55
C ALA A 193 -0.79 -9.69 -12.50
N LEU A 194 -0.07 -10.32 -13.44
CA LEU A 194 -0.63 -11.32 -14.34
C LEU A 194 -1.10 -12.57 -13.57
N ALA A 195 -0.31 -13.06 -12.62
CA ALA A 195 -0.68 -14.19 -11.77
C ALA A 195 -1.93 -13.89 -10.94
N GLU A 196 -2.03 -12.68 -10.39
CA GLU A 196 -3.22 -12.26 -9.63
C GLU A 196 -4.46 -12.20 -10.55
N TRP A 197 -4.31 -11.68 -11.77
CA TRP A 197 -5.38 -11.70 -12.77
C TRP A 197 -5.83 -13.13 -13.09
N GLN A 198 -4.89 -14.05 -13.33
CA GLN A 198 -5.20 -15.45 -13.56
C GLN A 198 -5.92 -16.09 -12.37
N TYR A 199 -5.45 -15.83 -11.15
CA TYR A 199 -6.11 -16.29 -9.93
C TYR A 199 -7.57 -15.81 -9.82
N GLN A 200 -7.83 -14.54 -10.14
CA GLN A 200 -9.18 -13.97 -10.12
C GLN A 200 -10.09 -14.58 -11.19
N ASN A 201 -9.52 -15.07 -12.29
CA ASN A 201 -10.24 -15.80 -13.34
C ASN A 201 -10.28 -17.32 -13.12
N ASN A 202 -9.97 -17.78 -11.91
CA ASN A 202 -9.95 -19.20 -11.53
C ASN A 202 -8.89 -20.03 -12.28
N GLU A 203 -7.87 -19.41 -12.85
CA GLU A 203 -6.72 -20.05 -13.50
C GLU A 203 -5.59 -20.30 -12.48
N CYS A 204 -5.96 -20.96 -11.35
CA CYS A 204 -5.07 -21.11 -10.20
C CYS A 204 -3.76 -21.83 -10.49
N PHE A 205 -3.75 -22.79 -11.44
CA PHE A 205 -2.55 -23.53 -11.81
C PHE A 205 -1.53 -22.63 -12.53
N GLN A 206 -1.98 -21.85 -13.50
CA GLN A 206 -1.15 -20.89 -14.25
C GLN A 206 -0.62 -19.81 -13.30
N ALA A 207 -1.47 -19.29 -12.45
CA ALA A 207 -1.11 -18.31 -11.41
C ALA A 207 0.00 -18.86 -10.48
N LEU A 208 -0.13 -20.12 -10.04
CA LEU A 208 0.86 -20.75 -9.17
C LEU A 208 2.22 -20.89 -9.84
N ILE A 209 2.25 -21.30 -11.13
CA ILE A 209 3.49 -21.41 -11.90
C ILE A 209 4.20 -20.05 -11.96
N LEU A 210 3.47 -18.97 -12.32
CA LEU A 210 4.04 -17.63 -12.41
C LEU A 210 4.58 -17.16 -11.05
N VAL A 211 3.77 -17.26 -10.00
CA VAL A 211 4.18 -16.83 -8.65
C VAL A 211 5.43 -17.58 -8.20
N THR A 212 5.42 -18.91 -8.33
CA THR A 212 6.55 -19.74 -7.88
C THR A 212 7.84 -19.44 -8.66
N GLY A 213 7.72 -19.15 -9.96
CA GLY A 213 8.87 -18.78 -10.79
C GLY A 213 9.41 -17.37 -10.51
N THR A 214 8.55 -16.46 -10.01
CA THR A 214 8.89 -15.05 -9.79
C THR A 214 9.47 -14.80 -8.40
N ILE A 215 9.00 -15.52 -7.37
CA ILE A 215 9.47 -15.35 -5.98
C ILE A 215 11.00 -15.33 -5.84
N PRO A 216 11.79 -16.26 -6.46
CA PRO A 216 13.24 -16.22 -6.33
C PRO A 216 13.91 -14.95 -6.83
N LEU A 217 13.33 -14.29 -7.85
CA LEU A 217 13.83 -13.00 -8.35
C LEU A 217 13.57 -11.89 -7.34
N MET A 218 12.39 -11.87 -6.73
CA MET A 218 12.03 -10.88 -5.72
C MET A 218 12.77 -11.08 -4.39
N GLU A 219 13.15 -12.31 -4.07
CA GLU A 219 13.91 -12.63 -2.85
C GLU A 219 15.32 -12.06 -2.83
N GLN A 220 15.86 -11.67 -3.98
CA GLN A 220 17.17 -11.02 -4.09
C GLN A 220 17.12 -9.55 -3.66
N GLU A 221 15.93 -8.95 -3.64
CA GLU A 221 15.71 -7.56 -3.25
C GLU A 221 15.35 -7.47 -1.77
N GLU A 222 15.73 -6.38 -1.12
CA GLU A 222 15.35 -6.10 0.28
C GLU A 222 13.92 -5.54 0.41
N ASP A 223 13.26 -5.23 -0.71
CA ASP A 223 11.91 -4.65 -0.75
C ASP A 223 10.85 -5.74 -0.57
N MET A 224 10.23 -5.74 0.60
CA MET A 224 9.18 -6.69 0.95
C MET A 224 7.82 -6.41 0.30
N ARG A 225 7.58 -5.24 -0.29
CA ARG A 225 6.24 -4.85 -0.78
C ARG A 225 5.73 -5.81 -1.86
N CYS A 226 6.51 -6.00 -2.92
CA CYS A 226 6.14 -6.91 -4.00
C CYS A 226 6.29 -8.38 -3.60
N LEU A 227 7.34 -8.71 -2.87
CA LEU A 227 7.55 -10.08 -2.39
C LEU A 227 6.41 -10.53 -1.47
N PHE A 228 5.90 -9.64 -0.59
CA PHE A 228 4.76 -9.95 0.26
C PHE A 228 3.51 -10.27 -0.57
N VAL A 229 3.22 -9.50 -1.62
CA VAL A 229 2.08 -9.78 -2.52
C VAL A 229 2.24 -11.15 -3.18
N ALA A 230 3.44 -11.49 -3.66
CA ALA A 230 3.71 -12.78 -4.29
C ALA A 230 3.47 -13.95 -3.32
N LEU A 231 4.01 -13.86 -2.11
CA LEU A 231 3.86 -14.90 -1.07
C LEU A 231 2.41 -15.01 -0.59
N ALA A 232 1.72 -13.86 -0.42
CA ALA A 232 0.31 -13.81 -0.06
C ALA A 232 -0.58 -14.43 -1.15
N LEU A 233 -0.29 -14.16 -2.41
CA LEU A 233 -1.00 -14.75 -3.54
C LEU A 233 -0.76 -16.27 -3.59
N GLN A 234 0.48 -16.75 -3.42
CA GLN A 234 0.79 -18.16 -3.32
C GLN A 234 -0.03 -18.82 -2.20
N MET A 235 -0.08 -18.21 -1.02
CA MET A 235 -0.87 -18.72 0.11
C MET A 235 -2.37 -18.79 -0.23
N ARG A 236 -2.94 -17.74 -0.84
CA ARG A 236 -4.34 -17.72 -1.28
C ARG A 236 -4.66 -18.83 -2.29
N ILE A 237 -3.77 -19.06 -3.26
CA ILE A 237 -3.93 -20.14 -4.25
C ILE A 237 -3.93 -21.51 -3.55
N LEU A 238 -2.99 -21.75 -2.62
CA LEU A 238 -2.94 -23.00 -1.85
C LEU A 238 -4.23 -23.24 -1.06
N LEU A 239 -4.77 -22.20 -0.41
CA LEU A 239 -6.02 -22.29 0.34
C LEU A 239 -7.21 -22.65 -0.54
N VAL A 240 -7.38 -22.00 -1.69
CA VAL A 240 -8.47 -22.29 -2.63
C VAL A 240 -8.37 -23.71 -3.18
N ASN A 241 -7.15 -24.23 -3.37
CA ASN A 241 -6.90 -25.60 -3.81
C ASN A 241 -6.99 -26.64 -2.68
N GLY A 242 -7.43 -26.26 -1.47
CA GLY A 242 -7.56 -27.16 -0.32
C GLY A 242 -6.23 -27.59 0.30
N GLN A 243 -5.12 -26.96 -0.07
CA GLN A 243 -3.77 -27.26 0.44
C GLN A 243 -3.46 -26.46 1.71
N THR A 244 -4.39 -26.44 2.66
CA THR A 244 -4.33 -25.62 3.87
C THR A 244 -3.11 -25.93 4.74
N LYS A 245 -2.68 -27.21 4.79
CA LYS A 245 -1.48 -27.62 5.54
C LYS A 245 -0.19 -26.98 5.03
N ALA A 246 -0.13 -26.59 3.76
CA ALA A 246 1.02 -25.90 3.18
C ALA A 246 1.02 -24.38 3.48
N ALA A 247 -0.12 -23.82 3.84
CA ALA A 247 -0.26 -22.40 4.14
C ALA A 247 0.47 -22.00 5.44
N LYS A 248 0.44 -22.85 6.48
CA LYS A 248 1.05 -22.55 7.77
C LYS A 248 2.58 -22.34 7.69
N PRO A 249 3.40 -23.27 7.16
CA PRO A 249 4.85 -23.02 7.03
C PRO A 249 5.17 -21.86 6.11
N LEU A 250 4.30 -21.54 5.13
CA LEU A 250 4.47 -20.36 4.30
C LEU A 250 4.25 -19.08 5.11
N ALA A 251 3.21 -19.01 5.95
CA ALA A 251 2.96 -17.89 6.84
C ALA A 251 4.10 -17.67 7.83
N GLU A 252 4.64 -18.75 8.44
CA GLU A 252 5.80 -18.68 9.32
C GLU A 252 7.03 -18.09 8.60
N LYS A 253 7.31 -18.55 7.38
CA LYS A 253 8.39 -18.00 6.53
C LYS A 253 8.20 -16.50 6.25
N ILE A 254 6.97 -16.07 5.96
CA ILE A 254 6.66 -14.64 5.73
C ILE A 254 6.90 -13.85 7.01
N ARG A 255 6.44 -14.33 8.15
CA ARG A 255 6.59 -13.68 9.47
C ARG A 255 8.06 -13.52 9.87
N GLU A 256 8.87 -14.56 9.71
CA GLU A 256 10.32 -14.50 9.94
C GLU A 256 10.98 -13.45 9.05
N ARG A 257 10.56 -13.36 7.80
CA ARG A 257 11.11 -12.40 6.85
C ARG A 257 10.72 -10.96 7.19
N ILE A 258 9.46 -10.72 7.57
CA ILE A 258 8.99 -9.41 8.07
C ILE A 258 9.84 -8.98 9.27
N ALA A 259 10.02 -9.87 10.25
CA ALA A 259 10.82 -9.58 11.44
C ALA A 259 12.30 -9.29 11.12
N LYS A 260 12.86 -10.00 10.14
CA LYS A 260 14.26 -9.82 9.71
C LYS A 260 14.49 -8.50 8.98
N THR A 261 13.53 -8.09 8.15
CA THR A 261 13.66 -6.91 7.27
C THR A 261 13.09 -5.63 7.89
N GLY A 262 12.32 -5.74 9.00
CA GLY A 262 11.72 -4.59 9.68
C GLY A 262 10.47 -4.02 8.98
N TRP A 263 9.80 -4.79 8.12
CA TRP A 263 8.54 -4.40 7.46
C TRP A 263 7.31 -4.73 8.32
N GLU A 264 7.30 -4.25 9.56
CA GLU A 264 6.26 -4.55 10.56
C GLU A 264 4.85 -4.15 10.11
N GLU A 265 4.72 -3.18 9.21
CA GLU A 265 3.44 -2.76 8.66
C GLU A 265 2.71 -3.84 7.85
N LEU A 266 3.38 -4.91 7.45
CA LEU A 266 2.78 -6.04 6.75
C LEU A 266 2.13 -7.06 7.69
N THR A 267 2.37 -6.94 8.99
CA THR A 267 1.91 -7.92 9.99
C THR A 267 0.39 -8.03 10.03
N SER A 268 -0.33 -6.91 10.02
CA SER A 268 -1.81 -6.92 10.03
C SER A 268 -2.40 -7.72 8.85
N SER A 269 -1.81 -7.56 7.65
CA SER A 269 -2.26 -8.32 6.48
C SER A 269 -1.87 -9.79 6.54
N LEU A 270 -0.74 -10.13 7.17
CA LEU A 270 -0.34 -11.53 7.39
C LEU A 270 -1.26 -12.21 8.42
N ASP A 271 -1.57 -11.54 9.52
CA ASP A 271 -2.50 -12.07 10.54
C ASP A 271 -3.88 -12.35 9.94
N ALA A 272 -4.35 -11.48 9.05
CA ALA A 272 -5.58 -11.70 8.30
C ALA A 272 -5.49 -12.91 7.34
N LEU A 273 -4.35 -13.14 6.69
CA LEU A 273 -4.12 -14.32 5.85
C LEU A 273 -4.09 -15.61 6.67
N GLU A 274 -3.49 -15.61 7.87
CA GLU A 274 -3.49 -16.74 8.78
C GLU A 274 -4.91 -17.04 9.31
N CYS A 275 -5.67 -16.00 9.64
CA CYS A 275 -7.07 -16.14 9.98
C CYS A 275 -7.89 -16.72 8.81
N LEU A 276 -7.64 -16.29 7.58
CA LEU A 276 -8.26 -16.88 6.40
C LEU A 276 -7.93 -18.38 6.29
N ALA A 277 -6.69 -18.79 6.55
CA ALA A 277 -6.28 -20.18 6.57
C ALA A 277 -7.01 -20.97 7.68
N ALA A 278 -7.18 -20.38 8.86
CA ALA A 278 -7.98 -20.96 9.93
C ALA A 278 -9.45 -21.16 9.52
N CYS A 279 -10.03 -20.20 8.77
CA CYS A 279 -11.37 -20.34 8.20
C CYS A 279 -11.49 -21.56 7.25
N TYR A 280 -10.50 -21.76 6.39
CA TYR A 280 -10.48 -22.89 5.44
C TYR A 280 -10.29 -24.25 6.17
N ASP A 281 -9.55 -24.26 7.27
CA ASP A 281 -9.31 -25.47 8.09
C ASP A 281 -10.44 -25.76 9.11
N GLY A 282 -11.41 -24.86 9.28
CA GLY A 282 -12.46 -24.99 10.28
C GLY A 282 -11.98 -24.76 11.73
N ARG A 283 -10.82 -24.13 11.92
CA ARG A 283 -10.25 -23.82 13.25
C ARG A 283 -10.91 -22.56 13.83
N MET A 284 -12.20 -22.71 14.20
CA MET A 284 -13.04 -21.57 14.57
C MET A 284 -12.59 -20.85 15.83
N ASP A 285 -11.92 -21.54 16.77
CA ASP A 285 -11.37 -20.92 17.99
C ASP A 285 -10.30 -19.87 17.64
N GLU A 286 -9.44 -20.17 16.66
CA GLU A 286 -8.42 -19.22 16.17
C GLU A 286 -9.07 -18.02 15.43
N VAL A 287 -10.18 -18.27 14.71
CA VAL A 287 -10.94 -17.20 14.04
C VAL A 287 -11.54 -16.25 15.05
N VAL A 288 -12.16 -16.80 16.14
CA VAL A 288 -12.73 -15.98 17.21
C VAL A 288 -11.66 -15.19 17.95
N ASP A 289 -10.53 -15.84 18.25
CA ASP A 289 -9.40 -15.18 18.91
C ASP A 289 -8.85 -14.00 18.09
N TRP A 290 -8.69 -14.19 16.78
CA TRP A 290 -8.28 -13.11 15.87
C TRP A 290 -9.29 -11.96 15.85
N LEU A 291 -10.60 -12.27 15.76
CA LEU A 291 -11.66 -11.25 15.75
C LEU A 291 -11.67 -10.39 17.02
N GLU A 292 -11.36 -10.99 18.16
CA GLU A 292 -11.43 -10.32 19.46
C GLU A 292 -10.16 -9.55 19.83
N LYS A 293 -8.99 -10.01 19.35
CA LYS A 293 -7.70 -9.47 19.79
C LYS A 293 -6.93 -8.68 18.74
N THR A 294 -7.05 -9.07 17.47
CA THR A 294 -6.12 -8.63 16.45
C THR A 294 -6.80 -7.93 15.28
N ALA A 295 -8.05 -8.30 14.95
CA ALA A 295 -8.78 -7.71 13.83
C ALA A 295 -8.91 -6.19 13.98
N PRO A 296 -8.90 -5.42 12.87
CA PRO A 296 -9.06 -3.98 12.95
C PRO A 296 -10.40 -3.62 13.60
N ASP A 297 -10.37 -2.54 14.42
CA ASP A 297 -11.52 -2.06 15.18
C ASP A 297 -12.35 -1.12 14.29
N GLU A 298 -13.60 -1.45 14.02
CA GLU A 298 -14.55 -0.67 13.23
C GLU A 298 -14.99 0.63 13.90
N ASN A 299 -14.80 0.75 15.22
CA ASN A 299 -15.12 1.97 15.97
C ASN A 299 -14.01 3.02 15.92
N LYS A 300 -12.89 2.70 15.30
CA LYS A 300 -11.77 3.61 15.08
C LYS A 300 -11.78 4.14 13.65
N ASP A 301 -10.93 5.16 13.42
CA ASP A 301 -10.68 5.64 12.06
C ASP A 301 -10.29 4.48 11.14
N ILE A 302 -11.00 4.33 10.04
CA ILE A 302 -10.64 3.36 8.99
C ILE A 302 -9.24 3.71 8.48
N TYR A 303 -8.41 2.68 8.36
CA TYR A 303 -7.10 2.79 7.70
C TYR A 303 -7.09 1.95 6.44
N MET A 304 -7.18 2.59 5.29
CA MET A 304 -7.34 1.92 3.99
C MET A 304 -6.24 0.90 3.67
N MET A 305 -5.05 1.05 4.28
CA MET A 305 -3.97 0.06 4.14
C MET A 305 -4.28 -1.29 4.80
N ASP A 306 -5.24 -1.33 5.72
CA ASP A 306 -5.74 -2.55 6.36
C ASP A 306 -7.01 -3.11 5.69
N MET A 307 -7.38 -2.61 4.51
CA MET A 307 -8.60 -3.03 3.78
C MET A 307 -8.72 -4.56 3.67
N TYR A 308 -7.62 -5.25 3.44
CA TYR A 308 -7.64 -6.71 3.37
C TYR A 308 -8.08 -7.36 4.70
N ALA A 309 -7.60 -6.83 5.82
CA ALA A 309 -8.00 -7.33 7.14
C ALA A 309 -9.48 -7.07 7.43
N TYR A 310 -10.03 -5.93 7.00
CA TYR A 310 -11.48 -5.68 7.08
C TYR A 310 -12.28 -6.66 6.22
N LEU A 311 -11.84 -6.98 5.01
CA LEU A 311 -12.51 -7.98 4.16
C LEU A 311 -12.53 -9.36 4.81
N ILE A 312 -11.41 -9.77 5.43
CA ILE A 312 -11.34 -11.05 6.15
C ILE A 312 -12.24 -11.01 7.41
N LYS A 313 -12.30 -9.88 8.11
CA LYS A 313 -13.18 -9.71 9.28
C LYS A 313 -14.64 -9.92 8.92
N VAL A 314 -15.11 -9.31 7.83
CA VAL A 314 -16.49 -9.53 7.32
C VAL A 314 -16.72 -11.02 7.01
N ARG A 315 -15.77 -11.67 6.35
CA ARG A 315 -15.86 -13.12 6.08
C ARG A 315 -15.95 -13.95 7.37
N CYS A 316 -15.15 -13.63 8.37
CA CYS A 316 -15.17 -14.30 9.67
C CYS A 316 -16.51 -14.10 10.39
N TYR A 317 -17.08 -12.90 10.36
CA TYR A 317 -18.41 -12.65 10.92
C TYR A 317 -19.49 -13.50 10.25
N ILE A 318 -19.46 -13.64 8.93
CA ILE A 318 -20.38 -14.50 8.20
C ILE A 318 -20.23 -15.97 8.64
N GLN A 319 -19.00 -16.46 8.73
CA GLN A 319 -18.72 -17.86 9.12
C GLN A 319 -19.06 -18.17 10.57
N THR A 320 -18.94 -17.18 11.46
CA THR A 320 -19.31 -17.31 12.88
C THR A 320 -20.79 -17.00 13.17
N GLY A 321 -21.60 -16.73 12.13
CA GLY A 321 -23.02 -16.39 12.28
C GLY A 321 -23.30 -14.99 12.84
N LYS A 322 -22.29 -14.12 12.92
CA LYS A 322 -22.43 -12.73 13.37
C LYS A 322 -22.86 -11.80 12.23
N TYR A 323 -23.97 -12.12 11.58
CA TYR A 323 -24.42 -11.44 10.34
C TYR A 323 -24.68 -9.94 10.51
N MET A 324 -25.19 -9.51 11.67
CA MET A 324 -25.42 -8.09 11.95
C MET A 324 -24.10 -7.31 12.00
N ALA A 325 -23.04 -7.92 12.58
CA ALA A 325 -21.73 -7.30 12.60
C ALA A 325 -21.05 -7.25 11.22
N ALA A 326 -21.44 -8.13 10.31
CA ALA A 326 -20.93 -8.13 8.94
C ALA A 326 -21.57 -7.04 8.05
N HIS A 327 -22.66 -6.43 8.49
CA HIS A 327 -23.44 -5.42 7.72
C HIS A 327 -23.02 -3.99 8.06
N VAL A 328 -22.41 -3.75 9.21
CA VAL A 328 -21.92 -2.43 9.65
C VAL A 328 -20.59 -2.12 9.01
#